data_557854b410e8047df8c5862f4f94d1b2
#
_entry.id   557854b410e8047df8c5862f4f94d1b2
#
_cell.length_a   1.000
_cell.length_b   1.000
_cell.length_c   1.000
_cell.angle_alpha   90.00
_cell.angle_beta   90.00
_cell.angle_gamma   90.00
#
_symmetry.space_group_name_H-M   'P 1'
#
loop_
_entity.id
_entity.type
_entity.pdbx_description
1 polymer ?
#
loop_
_entity_poly.entity_id
_entity_poly.type
_entity_poly.pdbx_seq_one_letter_code
_entity_poly.pdbx_strand_id
1 'polypeptide(L)'
;MNNIKIIYDTMNDLPENIDGKYDIDMLPTTIIFQGKESKAGVDIDNDEFYKLLRDNKEIPTTSQVTYMTFKETFEKYVKEGKKVLYMAGSSKGSGTYQSAMLAKNDIESDDIYIFDTYSLCIGGGLLVLEAAKMVEEGLDIDTIIKKLEEYKDKVQVYFSVDSLDYLYKGGRISGTKAAVGSLLNIKPILKIEDGLVKQKTQVRGSKKIIPTLIEKLKEEIGDDFSDKDIYVGYGDDLETNEKFVEKVKEELSPKNVYTFRIGSCVACHSGPTVIGIACLNK
;
A
#
# COMPACT_ATOMS: atom_id res chain seq x y z
N MET A 1 -21.00 10.29 18.58
CA MET A 1 -20.01 10.24 17.49
C MET A 1 -18.80 9.47 18.00
N ASN A 2 -18.28 8.58 17.21
CA ASN A 2 -17.10 7.80 17.60
C ASN A 2 -15.90 8.75 17.70
N ASN A 3 -15.18 8.74 18.82
CA ASN A 3 -14.11 9.68 19.10
C ASN A 3 -12.73 9.14 18.65
N ILE A 4 -12.71 8.39 17.54
CA ILE A 4 -11.50 7.77 17.00
C ILE A 4 -11.08 8.52 15.74
N LYS A 5 -9.82 8.99 15.73
CA LYS A 5 -9.16 9.57 14.56
C LYS A 5 -8.25 8.52 13.91
N ILE A 6 -8.49 8.21 12.66
CA ILE A 6 -7.60 7.34 11.89
C ILE A 6 -6.53 8.18 11.19
N ILE A 7 -5.29 7.73 11.29
CA ILE A 7 -4.13 8.28 10.59
C ILE A 7 -3.46 7.15 9.82
N TYR A 8 -3.01 7.41 8.61
CA TYR A 8 -2.21 6.48 7.82
C TYR A 8 -1.04 7.21 7.14
N ASP A 9 -0.11 6.50 6.57
CA ASP A 9 1.01 7.09 5.83
C ASP A 9 0.99 6.68 4.35
N THR A 10 1.75 7.38 3.52
CA THR A 10 1.79 7.17 2.06
C THR A 10 2.43 5.87 1.59
N MET A 11 2.75 4.95 2.49
CA MET A 11 3.03 3.55 2.12
C MET A 11 1.75 2.73 1.89
N ASN A 12 0.59 3.26 2.30
CA ASN A 12 -0.72 2.67 2.11
C ASN A 12 -1.46 3.49 1.05
N ASP A 13 -1.71 2.89 -0.10
CA ASP A 13 -2.49 3.53 -1.16
C ASP A 13 -3.98 3.25 -0.96
N LEU A 14 -4.80 4.25 -1.23
CA LEU A 14 -6.26 4.16 -1.13
C LEU A 14 -6.89 4.34 -2.52
N PRO A 15 -8.08 3.77 -2.78
CA PRO A 15 -8.80 4.02 -4.03
C PRO A 15 -9.15 5.50 -4.22
N GLU A 16 -9.12 5.98 -5.45
CA GLU A 16 -9.33 7.39 -5.80
C GLU A 16 -10.70 7.95 -5.39
N ASN A 17 -11.70 7.11 -5.25
CA ASN A 17 -13.10 7.51 -5.00
C ASN A 17 -13.49 7.59 -3.52
N ILE A 18 -12.53 7.60 -2.61
CA ILE A 18 -12.80 7.65 -1.16
C ILE A 18 -12.51 9.01 -0.52
N ASP A 19 -11.98 9.97 -1.31
CA ASP A 19 -11.64 11.29 -0.82
C ASP A 19 -12.83 11.98 -0.17
N GLY A 20 -12.64 12.42 1.08
CA GLY A 20 -13.66 13.09 1.87
C GLY A 20 -14.80 12.19 2.40
N LYS A 21 -14.77 10.89 2.11
CA LYS A 21 -15.77 9.94 2.61
C LYS A 21 -15.59 9.59 4.09
N TYR A 22 -14.36 9.54 4.54
CA TYR A 22 -13.99 9.17 5.91
C TYR A 22 -13.15 10.26 6.57
N ASP A 23 -13.26 10.41 7.90
CA ASP A 23 -12.40 11.31 8.69
C ASP A 23 -11.03 10.64 8.96
N ILE A 24 -10.21 10.58 7.92
CA ILE A 24 -8.86 9.99 7.96
C ILE A 24 -7.81 11.02 7.53
N ASP A 25 -6.65 11.01 8.16
CA ASP A 25 -5.52 11.89 7.81
C ASP A 25 -4.34 11.08 7.26
N MET A 26 -3.72 11.61 6.23
CA MET A 26 -2.53 11.04 5.61
C MET A 26 -1.27 11.75 6.07
N LEU A 27 -0.25 11.00 6.50
CA LEU A 27 1.09 11.49 6.78
C LEU A 27 2.03 11.17 5.61
N PRO A 28 2.62 12.20 4.97
CA PRO A 28 3.47 12.00 3.82
C PRO A 28 4.87 11.51 4.22
N THR A 29 5.38 10.48 3.54
CA THR A 29 6.81 10.21 3.49
C THR A 29 7.51 11.26 2.63
N THR A 30 8.84 11.34 2.73
CA THR A 30 9.63 12.25 1.89
C THR A 30 10.21 11.48 0.72
N ILE A 31 10.01 11.98 -0.49
CA ILE A 31 10.67 11.53 -1.70
C ILE A 31 11.94 12.34 -1.89
N ILE A 32 13.07 11.68 -2.17
CA ILE A 32 14.35 12.31 -2.46
C ILE A 32 14.73 11.96 -3.90
N PHE A 33 14.80 12.98 -4.73
CA PHE A 33 15.13 12.85 -6.14
C PHE A 33 16.08 13.97 -6.59
N GLN A 34 17.25 13.63 -7.11
CA GLN A 34 18.29 14.58 -7.53
C GLN A 34 18.65 15.61 -6.45
N GLY A 35 18.72 15.15 -5.20
CA GLY A 35 19.02 16.01 -4.05
C GLY A 35 17.88 16.93 -3.59
N LYS A 36 16.71 16.89 -4.25
CA LYS A 36 15.52 17.62 -3.85
C LYS A 36 14.61 16.71 -3.01
N GLU A 37 14.11 17.24 -1.90
CA GLU A 37 13.11 16.61 -1.06
C GLU A 37 11.71 17.12 -1.41
N SER A 38 10.73 16.21 -1.43
CA SER A 38 9.32 16.52 -1.66
C SER A 38 8.44 15.58 -0.84
N LYS A 39 7.36 16.08 -0.26
CA LYS A 39 6.38 15.26 0.47
C LYS A 39 5.46 14.55 -0.51
N ALA A 40 5.41 13.22 -0.42
CA ALA A 40 4.60 12.37 -1.29
C ALA A 40 3.11 12.73 -1.21
N GLY A 41 2.46 13.02 -2.34
CA GLY A 41 1.06 13.38 -2.40
C GLY A 41 0.70 14.77 -1.82
N VAL A 42 1.71 15.59 -1.48
CA VAL A 42 1.54 16.97 -0.96
C VAL A 42 2.30 17.97 -1.82
N ASP A 43 3.64 17.82 -1.91
CA ASP A 43 4.50 18.71 -2.70
C ASP A 43 4.64 18.23 -4.15
N ILE A 44 4.35 16.96 -4.40
CA ILE A 44 4.40 16.32 -5.71
C ILE A 44 3.22 15.35 -5.82
N ASP A 45 2.39 15.56 -6.83
CA ASP A 45 1.30 14.64 -7.17
C ASP A 45 1.78 13.44 -8.01
N ASN A 46 0.89 12.49 -8.26
CA ASN A 46 1.25 11.29 -9.01
C ASN A 46 1.62 11.59 -10.47
N ASP A 47 0.96 12.55 -11.13
CA ASP A 47 1.24 12.88 -12.54
C ASP A 47 2.63 13.48 -12.71
N GLU A 48 2.97 14.43 -11.85
CA GLU A 48 4.31 15.03 -11.80
C GLU A 48 5.38 13.98 -11.48
N PHE A 49 5.11 13.12 -10.49
CA PHE A 49 6.05 12.08 -10.07
C PHE A 49 6.31 11.06 -11.19
N TYR A 50 5.27 10.52 -11.82
CA TYR A 50 5.44 9.57 -12.92
C TYR A 50 6.09 10.20 -14.14
N LYS A 51 5.85 11.50 -14.41
CA LYS A 51 6.57 12.25 -15.43
C LYS A 51 8.07 12.32 -15.10
N LEU A 52 8.43 12.61 -13.85
CA LEU A 52 9.83 12.60 -13.43
C LEU A 52 10.48 11.23 -13.65
N LEU A 53 9.78 10.13 -13.34
CA LEU A 53 10.30 8.77 -13.57
C LEU A 53 10.52 8.47 -15.06
N ARG A 54 9.65 8.96 -15.97
CA ARG A 54 9.81 8.78 -17.42
C ARG A 54 10.98 9.57 -17.98
N ASP A 55 11.13 10.81 -17.53
CA ASP A 55 12.09 11.76 -18.08
C ASP A 55 13.52 11.52 -17.56
N ASN A 56 13.68 10.72 -16.51
CA ASN A 56 14.96 10.51 -15.84
C ASN A 56 15.29 9.02 -15.68
N LYS A 57 16.60 8.74 -15.66
CA LYS A 57 17.14 7.39 -15.41
C LYS A 57 17.49 7.14 -13.94
N GLU A 58 17.54 8.19 -13.15
CA GLU A 58 17.83 8.09 -11.72
C GLU A 58 16.63 7.50 -11.01
N ILE A 59 16.88 6.58 -10.08
CA ILE A 59 15.85 5.99 -9.24
C ILE A 59 15.73 6.83 -7.97
N PRO A 60 14.55 7.42 -7.69
CA PRO A 60 14.32 8.17 -6.46
C PRO A 60 14.41 7.25 -5.23
N THR A 61 14.59 7.86 -4.07
CA THR A 61 14.58 7.18 -2.78
C THR A 61 13.53 7.82 -1.87
N THR A 62 13.22 7.16 -0.76
CA THR A 62 12.27 7.68 0.24
C THR A 62 12.93 7.82 1.60
N SER A 63 12.44 8.78 2.39
CA SER A 63 12.70 8.88 3.80
C SER A 63 11.40 8.71 4.58
N GLN A 64 11.50 8.10 5.75
CA GLN A 64 10.35 7.81 6.63
C GLN A 64 9.65 9.07 7.14
N VAL A 65 8.40 8.95 7.58
CA VAL A 65 7.74 9.98 8.38
C VAL A 65 8.51 10.15 9.69
N THR A 66 8.81 11.39 10.06
CA THR A 66 9.70 11.67 11.19
C THR A 66 8.98 11.49 12.53
N TYR A 67 9.78 11.23 13.57
CA TYR A 67 9.31 11.28 14.96
C TYR A 67 8.56 12.57 15.29
N MET A 68 9.10 13.75 14.90
CA MET A 68 8.47 15.05 15.18
C MET A 68 7.10 15.18 14.54
N THR A 69 6.96 14.75 13.29
CA THR A 69 5.66 14.74 12.59
C THR A 69 4.62 13.90 13.34
N PHE A 70 5.01 12.72 13.81
CA PHE A 70 4.12 11.88 14.61
C PHE A 70 3.79 12.52 15.96
N LYS A 71 4.78 13.06 16.66
CA LYS A 71 4.58 13.70 17.95
C LYS A 71 3.57 14.85 17.87
N GLU A 72 3.78 15.78 16.96
CA GLU A 72 2.89 16.91 16.74
C GLU A 72 1.46 16.45 16.36
N THR A 73 1.35 15.45 15.49
CA THR A 73 0.06 14.93 15.05
C THR A 73 -0.69 14.21 16.18
N PHE A 74 -0.01 13.33 16.90
CA PHE A 74 -0.62 12.59 18.02
C PHE A 74 -1.03 13.52 19.14
N GLU A 75 -0.16 14.43 19.57
CA GLU A 75 -0.46 15.44 20.60
C GLU A 75 -1.67 16.30 20.23
N LYS A 76 -1.79 16.71 18.97
CA LYS A 76 -2.94 17.47 18.48
C LYS A 76 -4.24 16.74 18.78
N TYR A 77 -4.35 15.49 18.33
CA TYR A 77 -5.61 14.74 18.46
C TYR A 77 -5.89 14.27 19.87
N VAL A 78 -4.87 13.93 20.65
CA VAL A 78 -5.02 13.62 22.08
C VAL A 78 -5.51 14.85 22.86
N LYS A 79 -5.00 16.05 22.57
CA LYS A 79 -5.48 17.32 23.15
C LYS A 79 -6.94 17.65 22.75
N GLU A 80 -7.37 17.21 21.58
CA GLU A 80 -8.78 17.26 21.15
C GLU A 80 -9.66 16.21 21.84
N GLY A 81 -9.10 15.37 22.70
CA GLY A 81 -9.79 14.28 23.40
C GLY A 81 -10.10 13.09 22.51
N LYS A 82 -9.42 12.89 21.37
CA LYS A 82 -9.63 11.78 20.45
C LYS A 82 -8.70 10.61 20.77
N LYS A 83 -9.21 9.39 20.54
CA LYS A 83 -8.37 8.21 20.41
C LYS A 83 -7.75 8.20 19.02
N VAL A 84 -6.45 8.01 18.94
CA VAL A 84 -5.71 8.01 17.68
C VAL A 84 -5.41 6.58 17.26
N LEU A 85 -5.87 6.14 16.09
CA LEU A 85 -5.49 4.88 15.48
C LEU A 85 -4.59 5.16 14.28
N TYR A 86 -3.29 4.93 14.44
CA TYR A 86 -2.34 5.02 13.33
C TYR A 86 -2.20 3.66 12.65
N MET A 87 -2.54 3.62 11.36
CA MET A 87 -2.45 2.45 10.48
C MET A 87 -1.13 2.51 9.73
N ALA A 88 -0.12 1.86 10.25
CA ALA A 88 1.23 1.88 9.69
C ALA A 88 1.36 0.95 8.49
N GLY A 89 2.06 1.40 7.43
CA GLY A 89 2.65 0.47 6.48
C GLY A 89 3.62 -0.48 7.18
N SER A 90 3.92 -1.62 6.57
CA SER A 90 4.70 -2.70 7.18
C SER A 90 5.96 -2.22 7.92
N SER A 91 6.08 -2.56 9.18
CA SER A 91 7.28 -2.33 10.00
C SER A 91 8.55 -3.02 9.46
N LYS A 92 8.37 -4.03 8.60
CA LYS A 92 9.47 -4.72 7.90
C LYS A 92 9.96 -3.95 6.68
N GLY A 93 9.10 -3.11 6.08
CA GLY A 93 9.40 -2.35 4.87
C GLY A 93 9.95 -0.94 5.14
N SER A 94 9.71 -0.37 6.32
CA SER A 94 10.05 1.02 6.63
C SER A 94 10.32 1.26 8.12
N GLY A 95 11.16 2.25 8.42
CA GLY A 95 11.37 2.77 9.78
C GLY A 95 10.25 3.68 10.29
N THR A 96 9.24 3.98 9.48
CA THR A 96 8.11 4.86 9.85
C THR A 96 7.37 4.35 11.09
N TYR A 97 7.13 3.04 11.17
CA TYR A 97 6.55 2.41 12.35
C TYR A 97 7.33 2.71 13.63
N GLN A 98 8.65 2.59 13.60
CA GLN A 98 9.52 2.86 14.75
C GLN A 98 9.46 4.35 15.17
N SER A 99 9.39 5.27 14.19
CA SER A 99 9.21 6.70 14.47
C SER A 99 7.90 6.98 15.22
N ALA A 100 6.81 6.32 14.80
CA ALA A 100 5.50 6.43 15.45
C ALA A 100 5.53 5.85 16.89
N MET A 101 6.16 4.69 17.07
CA MET A 101 6.31 4.07 18.39
C MET A 101 7.09 4.94 19.36
N LEU A 102 8.17 5.57 18.90
CA LEU A 102 8.95 6.52 19.71
C LEU A 102 8.10 7.72 20.11
N ALA A 103 7.33 8.30 19.18
CA ALA A 103 6.45 9.43 19.48
C ALA A 103 5.35 9.05 20.47
N LYS A 104 4.71 7.89 20.31
CA LYS A 104 3.74 7.38 21.28
C LYS A 104 4.32 7.26 22.68
N ASN A 105 5.49 6.64 22.80
CA ASN A 105 6.12 6.41 24.12
C ASN A 105 6.49 7.72 24.82
N ASP A 106 6.81 8.75 24.06
CA ASP A 106 7.20 10.08 24.61
C ASP A 106 5.97 10.91 25.06
N ILE A 107 4.79 10.66 24.47
CA ILE A 107 3.55 11.37 24.81
C ILE A 107 2.89 10.78 26.07
N GLU A 108 3.19 9.53 26.42
CA GLU A 108 2.66 8.82 27.59
C GLU A 108 1.12 8.84 27.68
N SER A 109 0.44 8.66 26.53
CA SER A 109 -1.03 8.59 26.45
C SER A 109 -1.54 7.20 26.09
N ASP A 110 -2.55 6.75 26.82
CA ASP A 110 -3.27 5.49 26.51
C ASP A 110 -4.22 5.61 25.32
N ASP A 111 -4.45 6.84 24.81
CA ASP A 111 -5.34 7.08 23.67
C ASP A 111 -4.64 6.98 22.30
N ILE A 112 -3.39 6.52 22.24
CA ILE A 112 -2.65 6.32 21.00
C ILE A 112 -2.48 4.82 20.72
N TYR A 113 -3.02 4.38 19.59
CA TYR A 113 -2.99 3.01 19.10
C TYR A 113 -2.22 2.98 17.79
N ILE A 114 -1.27 2.05 17.65
CA ILE A 114 -0.48 1.87 16.43
C ILE A 114 -0.69 0.45 15.93
N PHE A 115 -1.27 0.32 14.74
CA PHE A 115 -1.52 -0.97 14.10
C PHE A 115 -0.54 -1.16 12.95
N ASP A 116 0.27 -2.22 13.02
CA ASP A 116 1.15 -2.63 11.92
C ASP A 116 0.33 -3.47 10.93
N THR A 117 0.08 -2.95 9.74
CA THR A 117 -0.70 -3.66 8.72
C THR A 117 0.02 -4.89 8.17
N TYR A 118 1.32 -5.01 8.39
CA TYR A 118 2.16 -6.05 7.78
C TYR A 118 2.00 -6.12 6.25
N SER A 119 1.55 -5.00 5.67
CA SER A 119 1.32 -4.86 4.24
C SER A 119 1.82 -3.52 3.73
N LEU A 120 1.75 -3.32 2.44
CA LEU A 120 2.18 -2.13 1.73
C LEU A 120 1.18 -1.82 0.62
N CYS A 121 1.21 -0.59 0.08
CA CYS A 121 0.35 -0.19 -1.01
C CYS A 121 -1.12 -0.43 -0.67
N ILE A 122 -1.89 -0.93 -1.60
CA ILE A 122 -3.32 -1.21 -1.41
C ILE A 122 -3.59 -2.23 -0.30
N GLY A 123 -2.67 -3.17 -0.04
CA GLY A 123 -2.88 -4.16 1.00
C GLY A 123 -3.00 -3.54 2.40
N GLY A 124 -2.16 -2.55 2.71
CA GLY A 124 -2.33 -1.73 3.92
C GLY A 124 -3.55 -0.81 3.80
N GLY A 125 -3.77 -0.22 2.62
CA GLY A 125 -4.94 0.63 2.35
C GLY A 125 -6.28 -0.07 2.56
N LEU A 126 -6.39 -1.37 2.24
CA LEU A 126 -7.60 -2.16 2.53
C LEU A 126 -7.89 -2.21 4.03
N LEU A 127 -6.87 -2.38 4.86
CA LEU A 127 -7.03 -2.38 6.32
C LEU A 127 -7.38 -0.99 6.85
N VAL A 128 -6.84 0.08 6.26
CA VAL A 128 -7.23 1.47 6.56
C VAL A 128 -8.73 1.67 6.27
N LEU A 129 -9.21 1.22 5.11
CA LEU A 129 -10.62 1.32 4.73
C LEU A 129 -11.53 0.52 5.67
N GLU A 130 -11.12 -0.69 6.05
CA GLU A 130 -11.90 -1.50 6.99
C GLU A 130 -11.96 -0.84 8.38
N ALA A 131 -10.84 -0.26 8.86
CA ALA A 131 -10.84 0.53 10.09
C ALA A 131 -11.80 1.72 9.99
N ALA A 132 -11.77 2.46 8.89
CA ALA A 132 -12.65 3.61 8.67
C ALA A 132 -14.13 3.23 8.65
N LYS A 133 -14.49 2.14 7.98
CA LYS A 133 -15.87 1.60 7.99
C LYS A 133 -16.31 1.24 9.40
N MET A 134 -15.47 0.53 10.16
CA MET A 134 -15.77 0.13 11.55
C MET A 134 -15.95 1.33 12.49
N VAL A 135 -15.18 2.41 12.29
CA VAL A 135 -15.34 3.66 13.02
C VAL A 135 -16.70 4.30 12.72
N GLU A 136 -17.11 4.35 11.45
CA GLU A 136 -18.44 4.88 11.08
C GLU A 136 -19.60 4.01 11.61
N GLU A 137 -19.43 2.70 11.67
CA GLU A 137 -20.37 1.77 12.28
C GLU A 137 -20.45 1.92 13.80
N GLY A 138 -19.58 2.73 14.41
CA GLY A 138 -19.61 3.05 15.84
C GLY A 138 -18.92 2.00 16.72
N LEU A 139 -18.09 1.12 16.17
CA LEU A 139 -17.34 0.14 16.95
C LEU A 139 -16.31 0.84 17.85
N ASP A 140 -16.06 0.26 19.02
CA ASP A 140 -14.99 0.71 19.92
C ASP A 140 -13.61 0.29 19.41
N ILE A 141 -12.56 0.96 19.91
CA ILE A 141 -11.19 0.79 19.43
C ILE A 141 -10.66 -0.64 19.63
N ASP A 142 -10.99 -1.29 20.72
CA ASP A 142 -10.50 -2.64 21.03
C ASP A 142 -11.12 -3.67 20.07
N THR A 143 -12.41 -3.51 19.77
CA THR A 143 -13.11 -4.31 18.77
C THR A 143 -12.54 -4.11 17.38
N ILE A 144 -12.22 -2.85 16.99
CA ILE A 144 -11.60 -2.52 15.71
C ILE A 144 -10.24 -3.20 15.59
N ILE A 145 -9.37 -3.04 16.58
CA ILE A 145 -8.02 -3.64 16.56
C ILE A 145 -8.10 -5.17 16.46
N LYS A 146 -8.99 -5.79 17.24
CA LYS A 146 -9.18 -7.23 17.19
C LYS A 146 -9.58 -7.71 15.78
N LYS A 147 -10.54 -7.04 15.15
CA LYS A 147 -10.95 -7.38 13.77
C LYS A 147 -9.84 -7.15 12.76
N LEU A 148 -9.05 -6.08 12.89
CA LEU A 148 -7.92 -5.81 12.03
C LEU A 148 -6.83 -6.89 12.18
N GLU A 149 -6.58 -7.41 13.39
CA GLU A 149 -5.68 -8.55 13.61
C GLU A 149 -6.16 -9.81 12.90
N GLU A 150 -7.49 -10.06 12.87
CA GLU A 150 -8.07 -11.17 12.13
C GLU A 150 -8.00 -10.98 10.59
N TYR A 151 -7.99 -9.73 10.12
CA TYR A 151 -8.01 -9.40 8.69
C TYR A 151 -6.63 -9.30 8.07
N LYS A 152 -5.61 -8.89 8.81
CA LYS A 152 -4.29 -8.62 8.23
C LYS A 152 -3.67 -9.83 7.52
N ASP A 153 -3.88 -11.04 8.04
CA ASP A 153 -3.37 -12.27 7.44
C ASP A 153 -4.23 -12.76 6.25
N LYS A 154 -5.41 -12.15 6.07
CA LYS A 154 -6.35 -12.47 4.98
C LYS A 154 -6.24 -11.52 3.79
N VAL A 155 -5.40 -10.50 3.87
CA VAL A 155 -5.11 -9.61 2.75
C VAL A 155 -4.16 -10.30 1.78
N GLN A 156 -4.60 -10.49 0.55
CA GLN A 156 -3.80 -11.04 -0.53
C GLN A 156 -3.42 -9.94 -1.52
N VAL A 157 -2.12 -9.77 -1.78
CA VAL A 157 -1.60 -8.78 -2.74
C VAL A 157 -0.59 -9.44 -3.65
N TYR A 158 -0.91 -9.48 -4.94
CA TYR A 158 -0.02 -9.93 -5.99
C TYR A 158 0.24 -8.81 -6.99
N PHE A 159 1.47 -8.69 -7.46
CA PHE A 159 1.82 -7.65 -8.43
C PHE A 159 3.00 -8.06 -9.31
N SER A 160 3.21 -7.29 -10.36
CA SER A 160 4.34 -7.45 -11.28
C SER A 160 4.96 -6.10 -11.58
N VAL A 161 6.24 -6.12 -11.88
CA VAL A 161 7.03 -4.97 -12.33
C VAL A 161 7.84 -5.38 -13.55
N ASP A 162 8.27 -4.42 -14.37
CA ASP A 162 9.12 -4.73 -15.53
C ASP A 162 10.53 -5.11 -15.14
N SER A 163 11.07 -4.51 -14.08
CA SER A 163 12.40 -4.78 -13.55
C SER A 163 12.39 -4.77 -12.03
N LEU A 164 13.20 -5.62 -11.43
CA LEU A 164 13.44 -5.63 -9.98
C LEU A 164 14.42 -4.52 -9.52
N ASP A 165 14.95 -3.69 -10.43
CA ASP A 165 15.99 -2.70 -10.11
C ASP A 165 15.53 -1.69 -9.05
N TYR A 166 14.27 -1.23 -9.13
CA TYR A 166 13.69 -0.30 -8.16
C TYR A 166 13.62 -0.94 -6.76
N LEU A 167 13.07 -2.16 -6.67
CA LEU A 167 12.95 -2.92 -5.43
C LEU A 167 14.32 -3.27 -4.85
N TYR A 168 15.27 -3.64 -5.70
CA TYR A 168 16.62 -4.02 -5.30
C TYR A 168 17.42 -2.82 -4.79
N LYS A 169 17.46 -1.71 -5.56
CA LYS A 169 18.14 -0.48 -5.15
C LYS A 169 17.51 0.14 -3.91
N GLY A 170 16.18 0.05 -3.80
CA GLY A 170 15.44 0.47 -2.62
C GLY A 170 15.61 -0.45 -1.40
N GLY A 171 16.15 -1.66 -1.56
CA GLY A 171 16.30 -2.64 -0.47
C GLY A 171 14.97 -3.21 0.03
N ARG A 172 13.89 -3.21 -0.77
CA ARG A 172 12.53 -3.68 -0.40
C ARG A 172 12.15 -5.02 -1.00
N ILE A 173 13.10 -5.75 -1.56
CA ILE A 173 12.93 -7.16 -1.93
C ILE A 173 13.84 -8.04 -1.09
N SER A 174 13.28 -9.10 -0.49
CA SER A 174 14.02 -10.04 0.35
C SER A 174 14.43 -11.28 -0.45
N GLY A 175 15.60 -11.85 -0.11
CA GLY A 175 15.96 -13.24 -0.44
C GLY A 175 16.45 -13.51 -1.85
N THR A 176 16.55 -12.55 -2.72
CA THR A 176 17.17 -12.75 -4.02
C THR A 176 18.43 -11.86 -4.14
N LYS A 177 19.60 -12.52 -4.30
CA LYS A 177 20.53 -11.96 -5.27
C LYS A 177 19.74 -12.00 -6.58
N ALA A 178 18.96 -10.94 -6.83
CA ALA A 178 18.29 -10.77 -8.10
C ALA A 178 19.34 -11.13 -9.14
N ALA A 179 19.01 -12.01 -10.05
CA ALA A 179 19.75 -12.08 -11.28
C ALA A 179 19.62 -10.68 -11.90
N VAL A 180 20.53 -9.77 -11.49
CA VAL A 180 20.70 -8.45 -12.06
C VAL A 180 21.18 -8.71 -13.46
N GLY A 181 20.25 -8.82 -14.35
CA GLY A 181 20.45 -9.09 -15.75
C GLY A 181 19.07 -9.35 -16.33
N SER A 182 18.58 -8.42 -17.11
CA SER A 182 17.36 -8.59 -17.88
C SER A 182 17.48 -9.82 -18.76
N LEU A 183 17.04 -10.97 -18.23
CA LEU A 183 16.66 -12.08 -19.10
C LEU A 183 15.52 -11.52 -19.95
N LEU A 184 15.81 -11.31 -21.22
CA LEU A 184 14.95 -10.65 -22.18
C LEU A 184 13.51 -11.19 -22.02
N ASN A 185 12.58 -10.29 -21.64
CA ASN A 185 11.14 -10.60 -21.55
C ASN A 185 10.69 -11.52 -20.38
N ILE A 186 11.46 -11.63 -19.29
CA ILE A 186 11.03 -12.30 -18.05
C ILE A 186 10.41 -11.25 -17.11
N LYS A 187 9.20 -11.53 -16.63
CA LYS A 187 8.43 -10.65 -15.73
C LYS A 187 8.23 -11.34 -14.38
N PRO A 188 8.68 -10.75 -13.29
CA PRO A 188 8.48 -11.34 -11.95
C PRO A 188 7.03 -11.20 -11.51
N ILE A 189 6.52 -12.23 -10.83
CA ILE A 189 5.27 -12.19 -10.07
C ILE A 189 5.62 -12.16 -8.59
N LEU A 190 5.20 -11.11 -7.95
CA LEU A 190 5.55 -10.75 -6.58
C LEU A 190 4.33 -10.82 -5.68
N LYS A 191 4.55 -11.09 -4.40
CA LYS A 191 3.54 -11.09 -3.33
C LYS A 191 4.06 -10.28 -2.15
N ILE A 192 3.15 -9.59 -1.46
CA ILE A 192 3.44 -9.09 -0.11
C ILE A 192 3.13 -10.23 0.86
N GLU A 193 4.13 -10.68 1.58
CA GLU A 193 4.04 -11.81 2.51
C GLU A 193 4.97 -11.57 3.70
N ASP A 194 4.47 -11.75 4.91
CA ASP A 194 5.17 -11.47 6.17
C ASP A 194 5.70 -10.03 6.24
N GLY A 195 4.97 -9.08 5.68
CA GLY A 195 5.33 -7.67 5.64
C GLY A 195 6.44 -7.29 4.65
N LEU A 196 6.84 -8.20 3.76
CA LEU A 196 7.94 -8.03 2.81
C LEU A 196 7.50 -8.37 1.38
N VAL A 197 8.20 -7.80 0.41
CA VAL A 197 8.04 -8.21 -1.00
C VAL A 197 8.84 -9.47 -1.25
N LYS A 198 8.16 -10.52 -1.72
CA LYS A 198 8.75 -11.81 -2.09
C LYS A 198 8.43 -12.16 -3.54
N GLN A 199 9.40 -12.67 -4.28
CA GLN A 199 9.16 -13.22 -5.60
C GLN A 199 8.56 -14.64 -5.47
N LYS A 200 7.39 -14.87 -6.05
CA LYS A 200 6.71 -16.17 -6.02
C LYS A 200 6.98 -16.99 -7.28
N THR A 201 6.93 -16.33 -8.42
CA THR A 201 7.21 -16.96 -9.72
C THR A 201 7.63 -15.91 -10.74
N GLN A 202 7.75 -16.30 -12.00
CA GLN A 202 8.02 -15.40 -13.11
C GLN A 202 7.35 -15.93 -14.38
N VAL A 203 7.01 -15.03 -15.28
CA VAL A 203 6.40 -15.36 -16.55
C VAL A 203 7.24 -14.81 -17.72
N ARG A 204 7.11 -15.41 -18.87
CA ARG A 204 7.75 -14.92 -20.10
C ARG A 204 6.74 -14.16 -20.93
N GLY A 205 6.99 -12.88 -21.14
CA GLY A 205 6.14 -11.96 -21.90
C GLY A 205 5.06 -11.29 -21.07
N SER A 206 4.84 -9.99 -21.33
CA SER A 206 3.88 -9.14 -20.59
C SER A 206 2.44 -9.65 -20.68
N LYS A 207 2.04 -10.29 -21.79
CA LYS A 207 0.69 -10.85 -21.97
C LYS A 207 0.29 -11.90 -20.93
N LYS A 208 1.28 -12.51 -20.25
CA LYS A 208 1.03 -13.53 -19.21
C LYS A 208 0.91 -12.96 -17.81
N ILE A 209 1.21 -11.68 -17.60
CA ILE A 209 1.19 -11.08 -16.26
C ILE A 209 -0.23 -11.12 -15.69
N ILE A 210 -1.19 -10.48 -16.36
CA ILE A 210 -2.57 -10.36 -15.87
C ILE A 210 -3.20 -11.73 -15.60
N PRO A 211 -3.18 -12.71 -16.54
CA PRO A 211 -3.73 -14.04 -16.26
C PRO A 211 -3.08 -14.71 -15.04
N THR A 212 -1.75 -14.57 -14.90
CA THR A 212 -1.06 -15.19 -13.75
C THR A 212 -1.38 -14.51 -12.43
N LEU A 213 -1.55 -13.17 -12.39
CA LEU A 213 -1.97 -12.46 -11.18
C LEU A 213 -3.36 -12.91 -10.72
N ILE A 214 -4.30 -13.09 -11.66
CA ILE A 214 -5.65 -13.60 -11.40
C ILE A 214 -5.57 -15.05 -10.90
N GLU A 215 -4.81 -15.92 -11.57
CA GLU A 215 -4.59 -17.30 -11.16
C GLU A 215 -4.05 -17.40 -9.72
N LYS A 216 -3.02 -16.59 -9.41
CA LYS A 216 -2.43 -16.56 -8.05
C LYS A 216 -3.42 -16.08 -6.98
N LEU A 217 -4.30 -15.15 -7.31
CA LEU A 217 -5.34 -14.73 -6.39
C LEU A 217 -6.38 -15.85 -6.18
N LYS A 218 -6.77 -16.59 -7.23
CA LYS A 218 -7.66 -17.76 -7.12
C LYS A 218 -7.06 -18.87 -6.25
N GLU A 219 -5.77 -19.15 -6.40
CA GLU A 219 -5.08 -20.15 -5.57
C GLU A 219 -5.20 -19.88 -4.07
N GLU A 220 -5.24 -18.59 -3.65
CA GLU A 220 -5.31 -18.18 -2.24
C GLU A 220 -6.75 -18.08 -1.70
N ILE A 221 -7.69 -17.68 -2.56
CA ILE A 221 -9.06 -17.31 -2.15
C ILE A 221 -10.08 -18.38 -2.52
N GLY A 222 -9.82 -19.16 -3.56
CA GLY A 222 -10.75 -20.05 -4.20
C GLY A 222 -11.42 -19.42 -5.42
N ASP A 223 -12.49 -20.05 -5.92
CA ASP A 223 -13.13 -19.65 -7.17
C ASP A 223 -14.34 -18.71 -7.01
N ASP A 224 -14.86 -18.53 -5.80
CA ASP A 224 -16.03 -17.68 -5.55
C ASP A 224 -15.61 -16.28 -5.10
N PHE A 225 -15.84 -15.31 -5.98
CA PHE A 225 -15.59 -13.90 -5.77
C PHE A 225 -16.86 -13.04 -5.74
N SER A 226 -18.05 -13.66 -5.80
CA SER A 226 -19.33 -12.95 -5.93
C SER A 226 -19.65 -11.98 -4.78
N ASP A 227 -19.10 -12.21 -3.60
CA ASP A 227 -19.23 -11.38 -2.41
C ASP A 227 -18.02 -10.49 -2.13
N LYS A 228 -16.97 -10.54 -2.96
CA LYS A 228 -15.67 -9.93 -2.71
C LYS A 228 -15.46 -8.65 -3.51
N ASP A 229 -14.78 -7.71 -2.88
CA ASP A 229 -14.26 -6.51 -3.51
C ASP A 229 -12.82 -6.77 -3.99
N ILE A 230 -12.57 -6.54 -5.26
CA ILE A 230 -11.24 -6.67 -5.86
C ILE A 230 -10.65 -5.29 -6.15
N TYR A 231 -9.37 -5.14 -5.89
CA TYR A 231 -8.64 -3.91 -6.08
C TYR A 231 -7.54 -4.11 -7.11
N VAL A 232 -7.55 -3.30 -8.16
CA VAL A 232 -6.59 -3.34 -9.26
C VAL A 232 -5.78 -2.06 -9.26
N GLY A 233 -4.46 -2.20 -9.10
CA GLY A 233 -3.54 -1.08 -9.02
C GLY A 233 -2.63 -0.98 -10.23
N TYR A 234 -2.29 0.25 -10.62
CA TYR A 234 -1.39 0.54 -11.72
C TYR A 234 -0.44 1.71 -11.41
N GLY A 235 0.71 1.73 -12.07
CA GLY A 235 1.63 2.85 -12.03
C GLY A 235 1.27 3.91 -13.07
N ASP A 236 1.91 3.85 -14.24
CA ASP A 236 1.79 4.87 -15.28
C ASP A 236 1.10 4.39 -16.57
N ASP A 237 0.65 3.15 -16.63
CA ASP A 237 0.00 2.55 -17.81
C ASP A 237 -1.49 2.31 -17.55
N LEU A 238 -2.30 3.37 -17.80
CA LEU A 238 -3.75 3.33 -17.65
C LEU A 238 -4.40 2.34 -18.63
N GLU A 239 -3.91 2.22 -19.86
CA GLU A 239 -4.48 1.31 -20.88
C GLU A 239 -4.36 -0.16 -20.44
N THR A 240 -3.20 -0.52 -19.88
CA THR A 240 -3.00 -1.87 -19.32
C THR A 240 -3.90 -2.09 -18.10
N ASN A 241 -4.12 -1.07 -17.27
CA ASN A 241 -5.02 -1.15 -16.13
C ASN A 241 -6.49 -1.39 -16.56
N GLU A 242 -6.98 -0.68 -17.57
CA GLU A 242 -8.33 -0.88 -18.10
C GLU A 242 -8.55 -2.32 -18.59
N LYS A 243 -7.60 -2.86 -19.35
CA LYS A 243 -7.60 -4.25 -19.77
C LYS A 243 -7.59 -5.24 -18.59
N PHE A 244 -6.86 -4.89 -17.52
CA PHE A 244 -6.79 -5.71 -16.32
C PHE A 244 -8.15 -5.73 -15.59
N VAL A 245 -8.78 -4.56 -15.44
CA VAL A 245 -10.12 -4.45 -14.83
C VAL A 245 -11.15 -5.26 -15.61
N GLU A 246 -11.16 -5.16 -16.95
CA GLU A 246 -12.04 -5.97 -17.79
C GLU A 246 -11.83 -7.48 -17.57
N LYS A 247 -10.55 -7.90 -17.56
CA LYS A 247 -10.20 -9.30 -17.37
C LYS A 247 -10.59 -9.83 -15.99
N VAL A 248 -10.42 -9.03 -14.95
CA VAL A 248 -10.87 -9.35 -13.58
C VAL A 248 -12.39 -9.53 -13.52
N LYS A 249 -13.16 -8.63 -14.15
CA LYS A 249 -14.63 -8.74 -14.22
C LYS A 249 -15.08 -10.00 -14.95
N GLU A 250 -14.43 -10.32 -16.08
CA GLU A 250 -14.75 -11.51 -16.87
C GLU A 250 -14.46 -12.82 -16.14
N GLU A 251 -13.29 -12.92 -15.50
CA GLU A 251 -12.79 -14.19 -14.95
C GLU A 251 -13.21 -14.46 -13.50
N LEU A 252 -13.43 -13.39 -12.70
CA LEU A 252 -13.75 -13.52 -11.28
C LEU A 252 -15.21 -13.19 -10.96
N SER A 253 -15.88 -12.38 -11.78
CA SER A 253 -17.24 -11.88 -11.51
C SER A 253 -17.42 -11.36 -10.08
N PRO A 254 -16.55 -10.46 -9.60
CA PRO A 254 -16.55 -10.02 -8.21
C PRO A 254 -17.71 -9.08 -7.94
N LYS A 255 -18.01 -8.86 -6.63
CA LYS A 255 -19.01 -7.89 -6.19
C LYS A 255 -18.71 -6.49 -6.70
N ASN A 256 -17.49 -6.02 -6.53
CA ASN A 256 -17.01 -4.74 -7.05
C ASN A 256 -15.55 -4.87 -7.51
N VAL A 257 -15.17 -4.02 -8.47
CA VAL A 257 -13.76 -3.79 -8.84
C VAL A 257 -13.45 -2.33 -8.63
N TYR A 258 -12.47 -2.07 -7.79
CA TYR A 258 -11.93 -0.74 -7.53
C TYR A 258 -10.58 -0.59 -8.19
N THR A 259 -10.30 0.60 -8.70
CA THR A 259 -8.98 0.94 -9.23
C THR A 259 -8.30 1.97 -8.35
N PHE A 260 -6.97 1.95 -8.36
CA PHE A 260 -6.16 2.98 -7.71
C PHE A 260 -4.85 3.15 -8.47
N ARG A 261 -4.37 4.38 -8.51
CA ARG A 261 -3.03 4.64 -9.00
C ARG A 261 -2.04 4.49 -7.85
N ILE A 262 -0.98 3.73 -8.07
CA ILE A 262 0.04 3.50 -7.05
C ILE A 262 0.74 4.82 -6.75
N GLY A 263 0.77 5.19 -5.48
CA GLY A 263 1.29 6.46 -5.02
C GLY A 263 2.80 6.58 -5.15
N SER A 264 3.30 7.80 -5.21
CA SER A 264 4.69 8.14 -5.45
C SER A 264 5.68 7.51 -4.46
N CYS A 265 5.29 7.34 -3.18
CA CYS A 265 6.10 6.65 -2.18
C CYS A 265 6.39 5.19 -2.57
N VAL A 266 5.34 4.44 -2.94
CA VAL A 266 5.47 3.03 -3.35
C VAL A 266 6.16 2.92 -4.71
N ALA A 267 5.85 3.83 -5.64
CA ALA A 267 6.42 3.85 -6.98
C ALA A 267 7.94 4.15 -7.00
N CYS A 268 8.50 4.83 -5.99
CA CYS A 268 9.94 4.94 -5.79
C CYS A 268 10.63 3.57 -5.73
N HIS A 269 9.93 2.54 -5.25
CA HIS A 269 10.46 1.20 -5.06
C HIS A 269 9.94 0.18 -6.06
N SER A 270 8.75 0.39 -6.65
CA SER A 270 8.18 -0.52 -7.65
C SER A 270 8.44 -0.10 -9.10
N GLY A 271 8.75 1.16 -9.31
CA GLY A 271 8.90 1.74 -10.65
C GLY A 271 7.57 2.04 -11.33
N PRO A 272 7.62 2.63 -12.55
CA PRO A 272 6.43 3.15 -13.22
C PRO A 272 5.52 2.08 -13.84
N THR A 273 6.02 0.88 -14.09
CA THR A 273 5.30 -0.17 -14.84
C THR A 273 4.59 -1.18 -13.94
N VAL A 274 4.49 -0.87 -12.66
CA VAL A 274 3.86 -1.75 -11.68
C VAL A 274 2.37 -1.91 -11.95
N ILE A 275 1.89 -3.15 -11.93
CA ILE A 275 0.47 -3.50 -11.91
C ILE A 275 0.22 -4.57 -10.85
N GLY A 276 -0.94 -4.53 -10.21
CA GLY A 276 -1.23 -5.46 -9.11
C GLY A 276 -2.71 -5.69 -8.87
N ILE A 277 -2.99 -6.73 -8.12
CA ILE A 277 -4.34 -7.11 -7.69
C ILE A 277 -4.32 -7.43 -6.20
N ALA A 278 -5.36 -7.01 -5.51
CA ALA A 278 -5.54 -7.30 -4.10
C ALA A 278 -6.98 -7.64 -3.75
N CYS A 279 -7.11 -8.44 -2.70
CA CYS A 279 -8.39 -8.79 -2.09
C CYS A 279 -8.21 -9.04 -0.61
N LEU A 280 -9.22 -8.69 0.19
CA LEU A 280 -9.36 -9.11 1.57
C LEU A 280 -10.36 -10.28 1.62
N ASN A 281 -9.89 -11.46 1.98
CA ASN A 281 -10.71 -12.66 2.12
C ASN A 281 -11.30 -12.75 3.54
N LYS A 282 -12.41 -12.03 3.79
CA LYS A 282 -13.09 -11.99 5.12
C LYS A 282 -13.66 -13.33 5.53
#